data_5d6f7b553d0bc6232c4d799d5f41b42b
#
_entry.id   5d6f7b553d0bc6232c4d799d5f41b42b
#
_cell.length_a   1.000
_cell.length_b   1.000
_cell.length_c   1.000
_cell.angle_alpha   90.00
_cell.angle_beta   90.00
_cell.angle_gamma   90.00
#
_symmetry.space_group_name_H-M   'P 1'
#
loop_
_entity.id
_entity.type
_entity.pdbx_description
1 polymer ?
#
loop_
_entity_poly.entity_id
_entity_poly.type
_entity_poly.pdbx_seq_one_letter_code
_entity_poly.pdbx_strand_id
1 'polypeptide(L)'
;MIEKGQEEMDGVLRKFRISLPEDKCVVKLQEYCKFSYTLLKVPVVSKPLCADANCHNNVIHYVNTYGGEKISGYYLITDVDDETYGCAIYHSIWKNTYGDLIDITPFDDGREYNMFSVLDTTDYYSGVAYDGTNYKILEPGLNVV
;
A
#
# COMPACT_ATOMS: atom_id res chain seq x y z
N MET A 1 0.41 -10.53 19.14
CA MET A 1 0.77 -9.32 18.49
C MET A 1 -0.47 -8.67 17.95
N ILE A 2 -0.46 -7.41 18.00
CA ILE A 2 -1.47 -6.86 17.19
C ILE A 2 -1.17 -7.36 15.81
N GLU A 3 -2.12 -8.00 15.25
CA GLU A 3 -1.93 -8.45 13.90
C GLU A 3 -1.66 -7.22 13.06
N LYS A 4 -0.54 -7.23 12.35
CA LYS A 4 -0.41 -6.27 11.27
C LYS A 4 -1.60 -6.49 10.35
N GLY A 5 -2.27 -5.44 9.98
CA GLY A 5 -3.52 -5.56 9.27
C GLY A 5 -4.74 -5.38 10.15
N GLN A 6 -4.53 -5.15 11.44
CA GLN A 6 -5.61 -4.71 12.32
C GLN A 6 -5.50 -3.23 12.57
N GLU A 7 -6.61 -2.52 12.39
CA GLU A 7 -6.69 -1.09 12.64
C GLU A 7 -8.01 -0.74 13.30
N GLU A 8 -7.96 0.22 14.20
CA GLU A 8 -9.16 0.79 14.75
C GLU A 8 -9.57 1.99 13.92
N MET A 9 -10.72 1.90 13.27
CA MET A 9 -11.32 2.97 12.51
C MET A 9 -12.77 3.10 12.93
N ASP A 10 -13.23 4.35 13.11
CA ASP A 10 -14.59 4.64 13.54
C ASP A 10 -14.96 3.92 14.84
N GLY A 11 -13.98 3.73 15.72
CA GLY A 11 -14.17 3.03 16.98
C GLY A 11 -14.29 1.52 16.85
N VAL A 12 -14.05 0.96 15.68
CA VAL A 12 -14.13 -0.48 15.43
C VAL A 12 -12.77 -0.99 15.02
N LEU A 13 -12.29 -2.04 15.69
CA LEU A 13 -11.07 -2.72 15.32
C LEU A 13 -11.34 -3.59 14.08
N ARG A 14 -10.60 -3.33 13.00
CA ARG A 14 -10.77 -4.03 11.73
C ARG A 14 -9.54 -4.84 11.38
N LYS A 15 -9.76 -5.93 10.68
CA LYS A 15 -8.72 -6.79 10.15
C LYS A 15 -8.71 -6.70 8.64
N PHE A 16 -7.54 -6.50 8.06
CA PHE A 16 -7.41 -6.29 6.62
C PHE A 16 -6.67 -7.44 5.95
N ARG A 17 -6.96 -7.63 4.68
CA ARG A 17 -6.24 -8.52 3.76
C ARG A 17 -5.79 -7.71 2.54
N ILE A 18 -4.91 -8.29 1.73
CA ILE A 18 -4.55 -7.69 0.45
C ILE A 18 -5.81 -7.61 -0.42
N SER A 19 -6.03 -6.47 -1.05
CA SER A 19 -7.20 -6.28 -1.91
C SER A 19 -7.17 -7.16 -3.13
N LEU A 20 -8.35 -7.57 -3.59
CA LEU A 20 -8.56 -8.17 -4.89
C LEU A 20 -9.08 -7.09 -5.84
N PRO A 21 -8.77 -7.15 -7.14
CA PRO A 21 -9.25 -6.15 -8.09
C PRO A 21 -10.77 -5.98 -8.10
N GLU A 22 -11.50 -7.04 -7.80
CA GLU A 22 -12.97 -7.04 -7.79
C GLU A 22 -13.60 -6.55 -6.49
N ASP A 23 -12.80 -6.27 -5.46
CA ASP A 23 -13.32 -5.74 -4.20
C ASP A 23 -14.01 -4.40 -4.44
N LYS A 24 -15.19 -4.22 -3.85
CA LYS A 24 -16.01 -3.02 -4.12
C LYS A 24 -15.34 -1.73 -3.71
N CYS A 25 -14.55 -1.74 -2.62
CA CYS A 25 -13.85 -0.55 -2.17
C CYS A 25 -12.74 -0.11 -3.13
N VAL A 26 -12.19 -1.01 -3.94
CA VAL A 26 -11.07 -0.70 -4.82
C VAL A 26 -11.42 0.37 -5.85
N VAL A 27 -12.54 0.20 -6.54
CA VAL A 27 -12.97 1.18 -7.55
C VAL A 27 -13.18 2.56 -6.93
N LYS A 28 -13.79 2.59 -5.74
CA LYS A 28 -14.04 3.85 -5.04
C LYS A 28 -12.74 4.54 -4.62
N LEU A 29 -11.77 3.78 -4.15
CA LEU A 29 -10.47 4.32 -3.78
C LEU A 29 -9.71 4.82 -5.01
N GLN A 30 -9.78 4.09 -6.13
CA GLN A 30 -9.16 4.53 -7.38
C GLN A 30 -9.73 5.88 -7.85
N GLU A 31 -11.03 6.03 -7.80
CA GLU A 31 -11.68 7.28 -8.19
C GLU A 31 -11.25 8.44 -7.29
N TYR A 32 -11.25 8.23 -6.00
CA TYR A 32 -10.96 9.28 -5.04
C TYR A 32 -9.49 9.71 -5.06
N CYS A 33 -8.58 8.75 -5.08
CA CYS A 33 -7.14 9.00 -5.05
C CYS A 33 -6.57 9.32 -6.43
N LYS A 34 -7.33 9.10 -7.49
CA LYS A 34 -6.92 9.38 -8.88
C LYS A 34 -5.64 8.64 -9.28
N PHE A 35 -5.49 7.42 -8.79
CA PHE A 35 -4.38 6.60 -9.23
C PHE A 35 -4.80 5.70 -10.40
N SER A 36 -3.84 4.99 -10.97
CA SER A 36 -4.07 4.12 -12.13
C SER A 36 -5.17 3.07 -11.84
N TYR A 37 -6.02 2.83 -12.83
CA TYR A 37 -6.98 1.72 -12.75
C TYR A 37 -6.32 0.35 -12.93
N THR A 38 -5.08 0.33 -13.39
CA THR A 38 -4.32 -0.92 -13.49
C THR A 38 -3.75 -1.29 -12.13
N LEU A 39 -4.12 -2.45 -11.63
CA LEU A 39 -3.58 -2.97 -10.38
C LEU A 39 -2.49 -3.97 -10.69
N LEU A 40 -1.37 -3.83 -10.01
CA LEU A 40 -0.20 -4.67 -10.20
C LEU A 40 0.01 -5.53 -8.97
N LYS A 41 0.22 -6.82 -9.19
CA LYS A 41 0.61 -7.73 -8.13
C LYS A 41 2.13 -7.66 -7.99
N VAL A 42 2.59 -6.99 -6.94
CA VAL A 42 4.02 -6.74 -6.73
C VAL A 42 4.55 -7.66 -5.63
N PRO A 43 5.54 -8.51 -5.92
CA PRO A 43 6.09 -9.39 -4.88
C PRO A 43 6.78 -8.59 -3.80
N VAL A 44 6.60 -9.04 -2.56
CA VAL A 44 7.30 -8.49 -1.40
C VAL A 44 8.50 -9.37 -1.14
N VAL A 45 9.69 -8.81 -1.29
CA VAL A 45 10.96 -9.50 -1.05
C VAL A 45 11.78 -8.60 -0.15
N SER A 46 11.74 -8.87 1.15
CA SER A 46 12.51 -8.08 2.12
C SER A 46 13.99 -8.14 1.81
N LYS A 47 14.62 -6.99 1.73
CA LYS A 47 16.04 -6.88 1.41
C LYS A 47 16.84 -6.50 2.65
N PRO A 48 18.14 -6.86 2.71
CA PRO A 48 19.00 -6.44 3.79
C PRO A 48 19.00 -4.91 3.94
N LEU A 49 19.08 -4.44 5.17
CA LEU A 49 19.12 -3.02 5.53
C LEU A 49 17.82 -2.25 5.28
N CYS A 50 16.77 -2.92 4.83
CA CYS A 50 15.46 -2.29 4.68
C CYS A 50 14.69 -2.39 5.99
N ALA A 51 14.13 -1.26 6.41
CA ALA A 51 13.39 -1.17 7.67
C ALA A 51 11.88 -1.21 7.43
N ASP A 52 11.17 -1.80 8.38
CA ASP A 52 9.71 -1.80 8.43
C ASP A 52 9.18 -0.37 8.45
N ALA A 53 8.08 -0.11 7.73
CA ALA A 53 7.41 1.19 7.66
C ALA A 53 8.32 2.33 7.15
N ASN A 54 9.36 2.01 6.40
CA ASN A 54 10.31 3.00 5.90
C ASN A 54 10.50 2.88 4.38
N CYS A 55 9.41 2.65 3.67
CA CYS A 55 9.44 2.27 2.24
C CYS A 55 10.14 3.29 1.35
N HIS A 56 9.90 4.59 1.57
CA HIS A 56 10.50 5.61 0.71
C HIS A 56 12.02 5.66 0.85
N ASN A 57 12.51 5.66 2.09
CA ASN A 57 13.95 5.67 2.34
C ASN A 57 14.62 4.37 1.92
N ASN A 58 13.95 3.24 2.12
CA ASN A 58 14.46 1.94 1.66
C ASN A 58 14.70 1.96 0.15
N VAL A 59 13.73 2.45 -0.60
CA VAL A 59 13.82 2.49 -2.07
C VAL A 59 14.87 3.49 -2.53
N ILE A 60 14.92 4.68 -1.92
CA ILE A 60 15.95 5.68 -2.25
C ILE A 60 17.35 5.09 -2.05
N HIS A 61 17.57 4.38 -0.95
CA HIS A 61 18.85 3.72 -0.69
C HIS A 61 19.19 2.70 -1.77
N TYR A 62 18.22 1.87 -2.16
CA TYR A 62 18.45 0.85 -3.20
C TYR A 62 18.68 1.45 -4.58
N VAL A 63 17.96 2.50 -4.93
CA VAL A 63 18.18 3.22 -6.20
C VAL A 63 19.60 3.80 -6.23
N ASN A 64 20.02 4.44 -5.14
CA ASN A 64 21.35 5.03 -5.06
C ASN A 64 22.48 4.00 -5.09
N THR A 65 22.22 2.81 -4.56
CA THR A 65 23.25 1.76 -4.45
C THR A 65 23.28 0.87 -5.70
N TYR A 66 22.12 0.47 -6.21
CA TYR A 66 22.00 -0.55 -7.25
C TYR A 66 21.39 -0.05 -8.55
N GLY A 67 20.94 1.18 -8.60
CA GLY A 67 20.26 1.74 -9.77
C GLY A 67 18.77 1.41 -9.79
N GLY A 68 18.17 1.63 -10.95
CA GLY A 68 16.73 1.47 -11.10
C GLY A 68 15.98 2.74 -10.77
N GLU A 69 14.72 2.61 -10.41
CA GLU A 69 13.82 3.74 -10.18
C GLU A 69 12.94 3.52 -8.95
N LYS A 70 12.59 4.62 -8.30
CA LYS A 70 11.57 4.65 -7.27
C LYS A 70 10.21 4.82 -7.92
N ILE A 71 9.30 3.89 -7.66
CA ILE A 71 7.92 3.96 -8.14
C ILE A 71 7.01 4.19 -6.95
N SER A 72 6.27 5.28 -6.97
CA SER A 72 5.35 5.62 -5.89
C SER A 72 3.90 5.38 -6.32
N GLY A 73 3.08 5.04 -5.37
CA GLY A 73 1.66 4.77 -5.58
C GLY A 73 0.98 4.38 -4.29
N TYR A 74 -0.01 3.53 -4.39
CA TYR A 74 -0.75 3.04 -3.23
C TYR A 74 -0.79 1.53 -3.24
N TYR A 75 -0.60 0.90 -2.08
CA TYR A 75 -1.05 -0.47 -1.93
C TYR A 75 -2.45 -0.46 -1.34
N LEU A 76 -3.23 -1.50 -1.62
CA LEU A 76 -4.62 -1.57 -1.25
C LEU A 76 -4.88 -2.75 -0.34
N ILE A 77 -5.66 -2.49 0.70
CA ILE A 77 -6.10 -3.51 1.64
C ILE A 77 -7.61 -3.41 1.81
N THR A 78 -8.24 -4.55 2.06
CA THR A 78 -9.69 -4.68 2.18
C THR A 78 -10.04 -5.36 3.49
N ASP A 79 -11.10 -4.92 4.15
CA ASP A 79 -11.61 -5.57 5.36
C ASP A 79 -11.96 -7.02 5.06
N VAL A 80 -11.53 -7.94 5.92
CA VAL A 80 -11.74 -9.38 5.69
C VAL A 80 -13.22 -9.76 5.73
N ASP A 81 -14.04 -8.97 6.40
CA ASP A 81 -15.47 -9.24 6.57
C ASP A 81 -16.37 -8.37 5.69
N ASP A 82 -15.83 -7.34 5.04
CA ASP A 82 -16.63 -6.36 4.29
C ASP A 82 -15.84 -5.78 3.13
N GLU A 83 -16.08 -6.28 1.93
CA GLU A 83 -15.35 -5.82 0.74
C GLU A 83 -15.67 -4.39 0.31
N THR A 84 -16.67 -3.75 0.94
CA THR A 84 -16.95 -2.34 0.71
C THR A 84 -16.07 -1.42 1.56
N TYR A 85 -15.32 -1.99 2.51
CA TYR A 85 -14.43 -1.24 3.39
C TYR A 85 -12.98 -1.53 3.03
N GLY A 86 -12.23 -0.50 2.74
CA GLY A 86 -10.81 -0.69 2.41
C GLY A 86 -9.99 0.58 2.56
N CYS A 87 -8.70 0.43 2.36
CA CYS A 87 -7.74 1.53 2.46
C CYS A 87 -6.76 1.49 1.30
N ALA A 88 -6.36 2.69 0.87
CA ALA A 88 -5.23 2.89 -0.03
C ALA A 88 -4.14 3.58 0.77
N ILE A 89 -2.96 3.01 0.80
CA ILE A 89 -1.84 3.51 1.60
C ILE A 89 -0.70 3.92 0.67
N TYR A 90 -0.25 5.17 0.81
CA TYR A 90 0.85 5.69 0.01
C TYR A 90 2.12 4.91 0.30
N HIS A 91 2.81 4.48 -0.77
CA HIS A 91 3.89 3.52 -0.66
C HIS A 91 4.84 3.64 -1.83
N SER A 92 6.08 3.21 -1.64
CA SER A 92 7.07 3.16 -2.72
C SER A 92 7.61 1.76 -2.89
N ILE A 93 7.86 1.41 -4.14
CA ILE A 93 8.48 0.14 -4.52
C ILE A 93 9.69 0.41 -5.41
N TRP A 94 10.51 -0.58 -5.60
CA TRP A 94 11.74 -0.50 -6.40
C TRP A 94 11.53 -1.17 -7.75
N LYS A 95 11.80 -0.42 -8.81
CA LYS A 95 11.93 -0.99 -10.15
C LYS A 95 13.42 -1.18 -10.38
N ASN A 96 13.86 -2.42 -10.44
CA ASN A 96 15.28 -2.71 -10.60
C ASN A 96 15.75 -2.43 -12.03
N THR A 97 17.05 -2.60 -12.28
CA THR A 97 17.61 -2.30 -13.61
C THR A 97 17.14 -3.26 -14.70
N TYR A 98 16.55 -4.38 -14.33
CA TYR A 98 15.94 -5.33 -15.28
C TYR A 98 14.47 -4.99 -15.59
N GLY A 99 13.92 -3.98 -14.91
CA GLY A 99 12.53 -3.57 -15.09
C GLY A 99 11.53 -4.30 -14.19
N ASP A 100 12.00 -5.13 -13.28
CA ASP A 100 11.13 -5.83 -12.34
C ASP A 100 10.68 -4.92 -11.21
N LEU A 101 9.40 -5.00 -10.85
CA LEU A 101 8.84 -4.28 -9.72
C LEU A 101 8.90 -5.17 -8.49
N ILE A 102 9.52 -4.67 -7.44
CA ILE A 102 9.73 -5.42 -6.20
C ILE A 102 9.45 -4.51 -5.02
N ASP A 103 8.66 -4.99 -4.07
CA ASP A 103 8.46 -4.30 -2.81
C ASP A 103 9.51 -4.80 -1.82
N ILE A 104 10.50 -3.96 -1.55
CA ILE A 104 11.66 -4.34 -0.73
C ILE A 104 11.48 -4.06 0.75
N THR A 105 10.36 -3.44 1.12
CA THR A 105 10.08 -3.11 2.52
C THR A 105 9.47 -4.31 3.24
N PRO A 106 10.00 -4.69 4.41
CA PRO A 106 9.42 -5.80 5.16
C PRO A 106 8.04 -5.44 5.73
N PHE A 107 7.17 -6.42 5.78
CA PHE A 107 5.86 -6.34 6.43
C PHE A 107 5.77 -7.40 7.50
N ASP A 108 5.27 -7.02 8.67
CA ASP A 108 5.22 -7.94 9.83
C ASP A 108 4.21 -9.06 9.66
N ASP A 109 3.24 -8.90 8.75
CA ASP A 109 2.21 -9.92 8.53
C ASP A 109 2.65 -11.04 7.58
N GLY A 110 3.89 -10.96 7.10
CA GLY A 110 4.45 -12.01 6.24
C GLY A 110 3.84 -12.10 4.86
N ARG A 111 3.19 -11.03 4.40
CA ARG A 111 2.59 -11.04 3.06
C ARG A 111 3.63 -11.30 1.98
N GLU A 112 3.22 -12.02 0.95
CA GLU A 112 4.09 -12.39 -0.16
C GLU A 112 4.02 -11.40 -1.31
N TYR A 113 2.97 -10.59 -1.37
CA TYR A 113 2.78 -9.57 -2.40
C TYR A 113 1.89 -8.45 -1.90
N ASN A 114 1.92 -7.34 -2.62
CA ASN A 114 0.96 -6.25 -2.48
C ASN A 114 0.18 -6.08 -3.78
N MET A 115 -1.06 -5.63 -3.68
CA MET A 115 -1.80 -5.12 -4.82
C MET A 115 -1.52 -3.62 -4.88
N PHE A 116 -0.83 -3.19 -5.94
CA PHE A 116 -0.25 -1.87 -6.03
C PHE A 116 -0.78 -1.12 -7.25
N SER A 117 -1.00 0.17 -7.09
CA SER A 117 -1.36 1.04 -8.19
C SER A 117 -0.43 2.23 -8.25
N VAL A 118 0.10 2.51 -9.44
CA VAL A 118 1.05 3.59 -9.65
C VAL A 118 0.34 4.95 -9.60
N LEU A 119 0.97 5.92 -8.96
CA LEU A 119 0.48 7.28 -8.89
C LEU A 119 1.25 8.14 -9.90
N ASP A 120 0.51 8.79 -10.80
CA ASP A 120 1.10 9.59 -11.89
C ASP A 120 1.15 11.09 -11.59
N THR A 121 0.80 11.49 -10.38
CA THR A 121 0.75 12.89 -9.98
C THR A 121 1.60 13.12 -8.75
N THR A 122 1.95 14.39 -8.51
CA THR A 122 2.64 14.79 -7.28
C THR A 122 1.67 15.01 -6.12
N ASP A 123 0.36 15.07 -6.40
CA ASP A 123 -0.66 15.23 -5.38
C ASP A 123 -1.07 13.88 -4.84
N TYR A 124 -0.89 13.66 -3.55
CA TYR A 124 -1.23 12.38 -2.94
C TYR A 124 -1.70 12.55 -1.51
N TYR A 125 -2.45 11.57 -1.03
CA TYR A 125 -2.81 11.43 0.37
C TYR A 125 -1.86 10.40 1.00
N SER A 126 -1.56 10.55 2.30
CA SER A 126 -0.77 9.55 3.04
C SER A 126 -1.49 8.21 3.08
N GLY A 127 -2.80 8.28 3.17
CA GLY A 127 -3.67 7.12 3.09
C GLY A 127 -5.11 7.57 3.06
N VAL A 128 -5.97 6.73 2.52
CA VAL A 128 -7.41 7.00 2.43
C VAL A 128 -8.14 5.73 2.80
N ALA A 129 -9.11 5.85 3.72
CA ALA A 129 -10.04 4.77 4.04
C ALA A 129 -11.39 5.07 3.41
N TYR A 130 -12.05 4.03 2.94
CA TYR A 130 -13.43 4.10 2.43
C TYR A 130 -14.27 3.09 3.20
N ASP A 131 -15.37 3.54 3.79
CA ASP A 131 -16.20 2.71 4.68
C ASP A 131 -17.47 2.14 4.01
N GLY A 132 -17.55 2.26 2.69
CA GLY A 132 -18.73 1.88 1.94
C GLY A 132 -19.64 3.08 1.65
N THR A 133 -19.39 4.21 2.29
CA THR A 133 -20.20 5.43 2.13
C THR A 133 -19.33 6.67 2.07
N ASN A 134 -18.41 6.83 3.02
CA ASN A 134 -17.59 8.02 3.17
C ASN A 134 -16.10 7.70 3.07
N TYR A 135 -15.33 8.71 2.64
CA TYR A 135 -13.88 8.66 2.62
C TYR A 135 -13.31 9.35 3.85
N LYS A 136 -12.20 8.83 4.35
CA LYS A 136 -11.47 9.43 5.47
C LYS A 136 -9.99 9.46 5.11
N ILE A 137 -9.38 10.64 5.19
CA ILE A 137 -7.94 10.80 5.00
C ILE A 137 -7.24 10.29 6.24
N LEU A 138 -6.26 9.43 6.06
CA LEU A 138 -5.45 8.91 7.16
C LEU A 138 -4.24 9.80 7.34
N GLU A 139 -3.97 10.18 8.60
CA GLU A 139 -2.85 11.04 8.92
C GLU A 139 -1.52 10.30 8.76
N PRO A 140 -0.45 11.01 8.34
CA PRO A 140 0.88 10.42 8.32
C PRO A 140 1.26 9.91 9.71
N GLY A 141 1.80 8.70 9.78
CA GLY A 141 2.17 8.08 11.04
C GLY A 141 1.06 7.26 11.69
N LEU A 142 -0.17 7.32 11.19
CA LEU A 142 -1.16 6.33 11.55
C LEU A 142 -0.73 4.99 10.99
N ASN A 143 -0.71 4.02 11.86
CA ASN A 143 -0.20 2.72 11.53
C ASN A 143 -1.30 1.88 10.89
N VAL A 144 -1.39 1.96 9.60
CA VAL A 144 -2.22 1.02 8.86
C VAL A 144 -1.26 0.05 8.20
N VAL A 145 -0.78 -0.86 9.03
CA VAL A 145 0.15 -1.90 8.63
C VAL A 145 1.35 -1.38 7.88
#